data_fae0662c43a799c59f2bdda3bc6d73d7
#
_entry.id   fae0662c43a799c59f2bdda3bc6d73d7
#
_cell.length_a   1.000
_cell.length_b   1.000
_cell.length_c   1.000
_cell.angle_alpha   90.00
_cell.angle_beta   90.00
_cell.angle_gamma   90.00
#
_symmetry.space_group_name_H-M   'P 1'
#
loop_
_entity.id
_entity.type
_entity.pdbx_description
1 polymer ?
#
loop_
_entity_poly.entity_id
_entity_poly.type
_entity_poly.pdbx_seq_one_letter_code
_entity_poly.pdbx_strand_id
1 'polypeptide(L)'
;MSVLEDLRLRGPVLTASGCGGTGRELAPYVDLATLGGFVTRSITLAHRTGATGRRIVETPSGLLNAVGLQNPGLEPFLARELPWLHQQGARVIVSIAGATPAEYADLAQRLAVAPGVSGIEVNLSAPDQRGSGVYDVREPF
;
A
#
# COMPACT_ATOMS: atom_id res chain seq x y z
N MET A 1 5.73 -18.20 -16.90
CA MET A 1 5.06 -16.88 -16.81
C MET A 1 5.54 -16.23 -15.53
N SER A 2 6.03 -15.02 -15.60
CA SER A 2 6.45 -14.29 -14.39
C SER A 2 5.22 -13.59 -13.76
N VAL A 3 5.25 -13.41 -12.44
CA VAL A 3 4.19 -12.67 -11.71
C VAL A 3 3.95 -11.28 -12.33
N LEU A 4 5.00 -10.66 -12.89
CA LEU A 4 4.90 -9.34 -13.52
C LEU A 4 4.10 -9.37 -14.83
N GLU A 5 4.13 -10.48 -15.58
CA GLU A 5 3.32 -10.65 -16.80
C GLU A 5 1.83 -10.74 -16.47
N ASP A 6 1.50 -11.43 -15.36
CA ASP A 6 0.11 -11.57 -14.91
C ASP A 6 -0.48 -10.25 -14.42
N LEU A 7 0.33 -9.34 -13.89
CA LEU A 7 -0.11 -8.00 -13.47
C LEU A 7 -0.55 -7.12 -14.64
N ARG A 8 -0.22 -7.48 -15.90
CA ARG A 8 -0.55 -6.71 -17.13
C ARG A 8 -0.22 -5.24 -16.98
N LEU A 9 1.00 -4.94 -16.53
CA LEU A 9 1.47 -3.57 -16.36
C LEU A 9 1.38 -2.79 -17.67
N ARG A 10 0.97 -1.52 -17.60
CA ARG A 10 0.83 -0.66 -18.78
C ARG A 10 2.14 -0.02 -19.22
N GLY A 11 3.17 -0.07 -18.39
CA GLY A 11 4.49 0.50 -18.65
C GLY A 11 5.50 0.12 -17.58
N PRO A 12 6.75 0.57 -17.71
CA PRO A 12 7.84 0.16 -16.83
C PRO A 12 7.89 0.90 -15.48
N VAL A 13 7.08 1.96 -15.30
CA VAL A 13 7.14 2.82 -14.11
C VAL A 13 5.97 2.53 -13.19
N LEU A 14 6.26 2.17 -11.96
CA LEU A 14 5.29 2.00 -10.89
C LEU A 14 5.60 2.99 -9.75
N THR A 15 4.57 3.38 -8.99
CA THR A 15 4.82 4.03 -7.70
C THR A 15 5.33 3.01 -6.69
N ALA A 16 6.18 3.44 -5.76
CA ALA A 16 6.47 2.65 -4.57
C ALA A 16 5.37 2.84 -3.52
N SER A 17 5.13 1.81 -2.68
CA SER A 17 4.20 1.91 -1.57
C SER A 17 4.51 3.12 -0.67
N GLY A 18 3.49 3.90 -0.35
CA GLY A 18 3.60 5.11 0.47
C GLY A 18 4.00 6.38 -0.26
N CYS A 19 4.52 6.33 -1.50
CA CYS A 19 4.95 7.52 -2.25
C CYS A 19 3.77 8.30 -2.86
N GLY A 20 2.71 7.62 -3.25
CA GLY A 20 1.51 8.22 -3.87
C GLY A 20 0.29 8.30 -2.96
N GLY A 21 0.44 8.03 -1.68
CA GLY A 21 -0.69 8.00 -0.74
C GLY A 21 -1.75 6.98 -1.11
N THR A 22 -2.99 7.45 -1.23
CA THR A 22 -4.14 6.69 -1.78
C THR A 22 -4.40 7.03 -3.25
N GLY A 23 -3.52 7.82 -3.89
CA GLY A 23 -3.61 8.27 -5.27
C GLY A 23 -4.12 9.71 -5.41
N ARG A 24 -4.97 10.18 -4.51
CA ARG A 24 -5.53 11.53 -4.55
C ARG A 24 -4.46 12.61 -4.40
N GLU A 25 -3.44 12.31 -3.62
CA GLU A 25 -2.31 13.19 -3.37
C GLU A 25 -1.41 13.34 -4.60
N LEU A 26 -1.33 12.30 -5.43
CA LEU A 26 -0.49 12.27 -6.63
C LEU A 26 -1.22 12.74 -7.89
N ALA A 27 -2.52 12.49 -8.00
CA ALA A 27 -3.32 12.76 -9.20
C ALA A 27 -3.24 14.21 -9.73
N PRO A 28 -3.06 15.26 -8.91
CA PRO A 28 -2.88 16.62 -9.42
C PRO A 28 -1.60 16.83 -10.24
N TYR A 29 -0.63 15.93 -10.11
CA TYR A 29 0.70 16.05 -10.72
C TYR A 29 0.97 15.01 -11.81
N VAL A 30 0.27 13.88 -11.76
CA VAL A 30 0.49 12.73 -12.67
C VAL A 30 -0.84 12.11 -13.06
N ASP A 31 -1.05 11.91 -14.35
CA ASP A 31 -2.15 11.08 -14.83
C ASP A 31 -1.88 9.61 -14.45
N LEU A 32 -2.66 9.09 -13.50
CA LEU A 32 -2.49 7.74 -12.96
C LEU A 32 -2.68 6.64 -14.02
N ALA A 33 -3.41 6.92 -15.10
CA ALA A 33 -3.61 5.98 -16.21
C ALA A 33 -2.33 5.76 -17.02
N THR A 34 -1.38 6.70 -17.00
CA THR A 34 -0.11 6.61 -17.74
C THR A 34 0.95 5.78 -17.01
N LEU A 35 0.76 5.52 -15.72
CA LEU A 35 1.66 4.68 -14.94
C LEU A 35 1.48 3.20 -15.32
N GLY A 36 2.56 2.45 -15.29
CA GLY A 36 2.55 0.99 -15.41
C GLY A 36 1.70 0.33 -14.35
N GLY A 37 1.79 0.85 -13.12
CA GLY A 37 0.97 0.47 -11.98
C GLY A 37 1.05 1.49 -10.86
N PHE A 38 -0.02 1.59 -10.09
CA PHE A 38 -0.11 2.40 -8.89
C PHE A 38 -0.11 1.48 -7.66
N VAL A 39 0.97 1.50 -6.89
CA VAL A 39 1.08 0.80 -5.61
C VAL A 39 0.58 1.72 -4.50
N THR A 40 -0.45 1.28 -3.78
CA THR A 40 -1.04 2.08 -2.69
C THR A 40 -0.12 2.12 -1.47
N ARG A 41 -0.39 3.04 -0.52
CA ARG A 41 0.12 2.84 0.84
C ARG A 41 -0.39 1.52 1.40
N SER A 42 0.33 0.94 2.39
CA SER A 42 -0.11 -0.31 3.01
C SER A 42 -1.45 -0.13 3.71
N ILE A 43 -2.40 -1.00 3.37
CA ILE A 43 -3.75 -1.05 3.94
C ILE A 43 -3.77 -2.13 5.01
N THR A 44 -4.37 -1.83 6.15
CA THR A 44 -4.62 -2.76 7.26
C THR A 44 -6.12 -3.06 7.37
N LEU A 45 -6.50 -4.12 8.08
CA LEU A 45 -7.93 -4.42 8.32
C LEU A 45 -8.65 -3.25 8.97
N ALA A 46 -8.12 -2.77 10.09
CA ALA A 46 -8.64 -1.61 10.80
C ALA A 46 -7.96 -0.31 10.37
N HIS A 47 -8.65 0.81 10.53
CA HIS A 47 -8.07 2.15 10.38
C HIS A 47 -6.86 2.34 11.30
N ARG A 48 -5.81 3.00 10.78
CA ARG A 48 -4.64 3.42 11.57
C ARG A 48 -4.41 4.91 11.41
N THR A 49 -4.35 5.61 12.54
CA THR A 49 -4.07 7.07 12.59
C THR A 49 -2.60 7.39 12.29
N GLY A 50 -1.72 6.37 12.36
CA GLY A 50 -0.28 6.54 12.23
C GLY A 50 0.40 6.99 13.53
N ALA A 51 1.69 7.30 13.43
CA ALA A 51 2.50 7.73 14.56
C ALA A 51 2.04 9.09 15.10
N THR A 52 2.16 9.27 16.41
CA THR A 52 1.97 10.56 17.09
C THR A 52 3.23 11.43 17.00
N GLY A 53 3.07 12.75 16.97
CA GLY A 53 4.19 13.69 16.94
C GLY A 53 4.75 13.95 15.53
N ARG A 54 6.04 14.28 15.45
CA ARG A 54 6.70 14.55 14.17
C ARG A 54 6.88 13.26 13.38
N ARG A 55 6.35 13.21 12.17
CA ARG A 55 6.40 12.04 11.28
C ARG A 55 7.51 12.14 10.24
N ILE A 56 8.00 13.35 9.98
CA ILE A 56 9.07 13.65 9.02
C ILE A 56 10.01 14.64 9.66
N VAL A 57 11.31 14.38 9.55
CA VAL A 57 12.39 15.26 10.00
C VAL A 57 13.43 15.34 8.89
N GLU A 58 13.80 16.56 8.52
CA GLU A 58 14.92 16.79 7.60
C GLU A 58 16.24 16.54 8.31
N THR A 59 17.20 15.97 7.58
CA THR A 59 18.58 15.77 7.98
C THR A 59 19.50 16.42 6.96
N PRO A 60 20.79 16.67 7.26
CA PRO A 60 21.70 17.29 6.30
C PRO A 60 21.81 16.56 4.95
N SER A 61 21.51 15.25 4.90
CA SER A 61 21.66 14.42 3.71
C SER A 61 20.36 13.73 3.26
N GLY A 62 19.20 14.11 3.80
CA GLY A 62 17.93 13.48 3.42
C GLY A 62 16.81 13.69 4.42
N LEU A 63 15.92 12.70 4.51
CA LEU A 63 14.75 12.72 5.39
C LEU A 63 14.72 11.47 6.26
N LEU A 64 14.33 11.64 7.51
CA LEU A 64 13.94 10.57 8.41
C LEU A 64 12.42 10.58 8.55
N ASN A 65 11.75 9.44 8.36
CA ASN A 65 10.31 9.38 8.52
C ASN A 65 9.87 8.24 9.44
N ALA A 66 8.74 8.44 10.12
CA ALA A 66 8.08 7.46 10.97
C ALA A 66 6.56 7.66 10.89
N VAL A 67 5.96 7.31 9.75
CA VAL A 67 4.55 7.58 9.46
C VAL A 67 3.61 6.67 10.26
N GLY A 68 4.04 5.44 10.60
CA GLY A 68 3.26 4.50 11.41
C GLY A 68 2.08 3.87 10.66
N LEU A 69 2.25 3.61 9.36
CA LEU A 69 1.26 2.96 8.50
C LEU A 69 -0.12 3.65 8.52
N GLN A 70 -0.16 4.98 8.55
CA GLN A 70 -1.43 5.71 8.47
C GLN A 70 -2.22 5.28 7.23
N ASN A 71 -3.44 4.76 7.43
CA ASN A 71 -4.31 4.34 6.34
C ASN A 71 -5.78 4.27 6.79
N PRO A 72 -6.75 4.30 5.86
CA PRO A 72 -8.17 4.32 6.20
C PRO A 72 -8.71 2.99 6.73
N GLY A 73 -7.97 1.90 6.60
CA GLY A 73 -8.48 0.55 6.78
C GLY A 73 -9.14 -0.01 5.52
N LEU A 74 -9.38 -1.32 5.50
CA LEU A 74 -9.85 -2.04 4.31
C LEU A 74 -11.23 -1.57 3.85
N GLU A 75 -12.21 -1.45 4.75
CA GLU A 75 -13.59 -1.11 4.36
C GLU A 75 -13.70 0.28 3.69
N PRO A 76 -13.16 1.37 4.27
CA PRO A 76 -13.19 2.66 3.61
C PRO A 76 -12.36 2.68 2.32
N PHE A 77 -11.28 1.90 2.25
CA PHE A 77 -10.50 1.76 1.02
C PHE A 77 -11.33 1.15 -0.11
N LEU A 78 -11.98 0.01 0.14
CA LEU A 78 -12.85 -0.66 -0.83
C LEU A 78 -14.05 0.19 -1.25
N ALA A 79 -14.63 0.93 -0.30
CA ALA A 79 -15.83 1.72 -0.56
C ALA A 79 -15.57 3.04 -1.31
N ARG A 80 -14.40 3.64 -1.15
CA ARG A 80 -14.14 5.01 -1.64
C ARG A 80 -12.89 5.14 -2.49
N GLU A 81 -11.76 4.61 -2.02
CA GLU A 81 -10.47 4.86 -2.66
C GLU A 81 -10.26 3.98 -3.89
N LEU A 82 -10.56 2.69 -3.79
CA LEU A 82 -10.42 1.75 -4.90
C LEU A 82 -11.33 2.10 -6.09
N PRO A 83 -12.64 2.39 -5.91
CA PRO A 83 -13.50 2.82 -7.01
C PRO A 83 -13.01 4.11 -7.67
N TRP A 84 -12.52 5.07 -6.88
CA TRP A 84 -11.98 6.31 -7.41
C TRP A 84 -10.71 6.04 -8.24
N LEU A 85 -9.76 5.25 -7.75
CA LEU A 85 -8.56 4.86 -8.49
C LEU A 85 -8.91 4.16 -9.82
N HIS A 86 -9.91 3.30 -9.79
CA HIS A 86 -10.42 2.64 -10.98
C HIS A 86 -10.98 3.64 -12.00
N GLN A 87 -11.75 4.65 -11.54
CA GLN A 87 -12.24 5.74 -12.40
C GLN A 87 -11.12 6.58 -13.02
N GLN A 88 -9.99 6.74 -12.30
CA GLN A 88 -8.80 7.39 -12.84
C GLN A 88 -8.01 6.51 -13.83
N GLY A 89 -8.50 5.32 -14.14
CA GLY A 89 -7.83 4.39 -15.04
C GLY A 89 -6.55 3.77 -14.47
N ALA A 90 -6.30 3.88 -13.18
CA ALA A 90 -5.11 3.34 -12.55
C ALA A 90 -5.08 1.80 -12.58
N ARG A 91 -3.91 1.21 -12.82
CA ARG A 91 -3.63 -0.20 -12.59
C ARG A 91 -3.24 -0.38 -11.13
N VAL A 92 -4.17 -0.81 -10.28
CA VAL A 92 -4.01 -0.76 -8.82
C VAL A 92 -3.37 -2.03 -8.28
N ILE A 93 -2.24 -1.87 -7.61
CA ILE A 93 -1.59 -2.87 -6.77
C ILE A 93 -1.78 -2.44 -5.33
N VAL A 94 -2.45 -3.25 -4.52
CA VAL A 94 -2.75 -2.89 -3.14
C VAL A 94 -1.66 -3.43 -2.23
N SER A 95 -0.90 -2.54 -1.59
CA SER A 95 0.02 -2.93 -0.52
C SER A 95 -0.77 -3.24 0.74
N ILE A 96 -0.48 -4.35 1.40
CA ILE A 96 -1.16 -4.81 2.62
C ILE A 96 -0.18 -5.00 3.77
N ALA A 97 -0.63 -4.69 4.98
CA ALA A 97 0.10 -4.96 6.20
C ALA A 97 -0.85 -5.49 7.29
N GLY A 98 -0.44 -6.54 7.98
CA GLY A 98 -1.16 -7.14 9.09
C GLY A 98 -0.24 -7.33 10.29
N ALA A 99 -0.80 -7.55 11.46
CA ALA A 99 -0.07 -7.90 12.68
C ALA A 99 0.12 -9.42 12.83
N THR A 100 -0.64 -10.20 12.08
CA THR A 100 -0.61 -11.68 12.12
C THR A 100 -0.78 -12.26 10.72
N PRO A 101 -0.33 -13.50 10.47
CA PRO A 101 -0.58 -14.21 9.20
C PRO A 101 -2.07 -14.27 8.84
N ALA A 102 -2.95 -14.42 9.84
CA ALA A 102 -4.40 -14.46 9.64
C ALA A 102 -4.94 -13.14 9.08
N GLU A 103 -4.44 -11.99 9.54
CA GLU A 103 -4.82 -10.68 9.00
C GLU A 103 -4.37 -10.52 7.55
N TYR A 104 -3.17 -10.97 7.18
CA TYR A 104 -2.73 -10.96 5.78
C TYR A 104 -3.60 -11.86 4.91
N ALA A 105 -3.98 -13.04 5.40
CA ALA A 105 -4.85 -13.96 4.68
C ALA A 105 -6.24 -13.34 4.45
N ASP A 106 -6.85 -12.71 5.46
CA ASP A 106 -8.15 -12.04 5.33
C ASP A 106 -8.07 -10.86 4.34
N LEU A 107 -7.06 -9.99 4.49
CA LEU A 107 -6.82 -8.91 3.54
C LEU A 107 -6.69 -9.42 2.10
N ALA A 108 -5.86 -10.43 1.89
CA ALA A 108 -5.63 -10.99 0.57
C ALA A 108 -6.89 -11.62 -0.04
N GLN A 109 -7.65 -12.39 0.73
CA GLN A 109 -8.90 -13.01 0.28
C GLN A 109 -9.94 -11.98 -0.16
N ARG A 110 -10.10 -10.91 0.63
CA ARG A 110 -11.07 -9.86 0.34
C ARG A 110 -10.67 -8.99 -0.84
N LEU A 111 -9.38 -8.72 -1.00
CA LEU A 111 -8.86 -7.96 -2.13
C LEU A 111 -8.82 -8.79 -3.43
N ALA A 112 -8.62 -10.10 -3.35
CA ALA A 112 -8.59 -10.97 -4.53
C ALA A 112 -9.92 -10.97 -5.32
N VAL A 113 -11.04 -10.72 -4.64
CA VAL A 113 -12.37 -10.65 -5.26
C VAL A 113 -12.84 -9.22 -5.50
N ALA A 114 -12.08 -8.21 -5.09
CA ALA A 114 -12.45 -6.81 -5.23
C ALA A 114 -12.21 -6.31 -6.67
N PRO A 115 -13.24 -5.78 -7.35
CA PRO A 115 -13.08 -5.25 -8.70
C PRO A 115 -12.07 -4.08 -8.72
N GLY A 116 -11.16 -4.10 -9.71
CA GLY A 116 -10.17 -3.04 -9.88
C GLY A 116 -8.82 -3.30 -9.21
N VAL A 117 -8.68 -4.35 -8.41
CA VAL A 117 -7.38 -4.81 -7.89
C VAL A 117 -6.67 -5.63 -8.98
N SER A 118 -5.45 -5.24 -9.32
CA SER A 118 -4.62 -5.93 -10.31
C SER A 118 -3.57 -6.83 -9.66
N GLY A 119 -3.21 -6.55 -8.41
CA GLY A 119 -2.23 -7.32 -7.66
C GLY A 119 -2.18 -6.89 -6.21
N ILE A 120 -1.50 -7.69 -5.41
CA ILE A 120 -1.29 -7.45 -3.98
C ILE A 120 0.21 -7.43 -3.70
N GLU A 121 0.67 -6.40 -3.00
CA GLU A 121 2.01 -6.30 -2.44
C GLU A 121 1.94 -6.63 -0.95
N VAL A 122 2.70 -7.63 -0.50
CA VAL A 122 2.75 -8.02 0.91
C VAL A 122 3.89 -7.28 1.61
N ASN A 123 3.56 -6.31 2.46
CA ASN A 123 4.54 -5.54 3.22
C ASN A 123 4.93 -6.30 4.50
N LEU A 124 6.09 -6.95 4.48
CA LEU A 124 6.65 -7.71 5.61
C LEU A 124 7.62 -6.89 6.48
N SER A 125 8.01 -5.70 6.03
CA SER A 125 9.06 -4.88 6.68
C SER A 125 8.51 -3.72 7.50
N ALA A 126 7.19 -3.57 7.60
CA ALA A 126 6.60 -2.48 8.36
C ALA A 126 6.90 -2.64 9.85
N PRO A 127 7.59 -1.68 10.49
CA PRO A 127 7.79 -1.72 11.93
C PRO A 127 6.45 -1.55 12.64
N ASP A 128 6.19 -2.36 13.64
CA ASP A 128 5.07 -2.15 14.54
C ASP A 128 5.32 -0.92 15.43
N GLN A 129 4.29 -0.51 16.19
CA GLN A 129 4.40 0.61 17.12
C GLN A 129 5.37 0.35 18.29
N ARG A 130 5.86 -0.88 18.45
CA ARG A 130 6.80 -1.30 19.49
C ARG A 130 8.24 -1.40 19.01
N GLY A 131 8.48 -1.06 17.73
CA GLY A 131 9.82 -1.11 17.12
C GLY A 131 10.28 -2.51 16.71
N SER A 132 9.47 -3.54 16.91
CA SER A 132 9.64 -4.84 16.27
C SER A 132 9.05 -4.80 14.87
N GLY A 133 9.76 -5.28 13.87
CA GLY A 133 9.19 -5.52 12.54
C GLY A 133 7.97 -6.44 12.68
N VAL A 134 7.01 -6.29 11.78
CA VAL A 134 5.79 -7.12 11.78
C VAL A 134 6.13 -8.61 11.63
N TYR A 135 7.30 -8.92 11.05
CA TYR A 135 7.86 -10.26 10.99
C TYR A 135 9.33 -10.27 11.32
N ASP A 136 9.73 -11.11 12.25
CA ASP A 136 11.10 -11.56 12.35
C ASP A 136 11.30 -12.61 11.23
N VAL A 137 12.00 -12.21 10.18
CA VAL A 137 12.33 -13.11 9.05
C VAL A 137 13.15 -14.35 9.48
N ARG A 138 13.56 -14.42 10.76
CA ARG A 138 14.25 -15.57 11.34
C ARG A 138 13.29 -16.68 11.77
N GLU A 139 11.98 -16.39 11.88
CA GLU A 139 10.96 -17.41 12.10
C GLU A 139 10.21 -17.67 10.78
N PRO A 140 10.53 -18.73 10.03
CA PRO A 140 9.77 -19.11 8.85
C PRO A 140 8.35 -19.53 9.26
N PHE A 141 7.39 -19.21 8.41
CA PHE A 141 5.99 -19.61 8.53
C PHE A 141 5.80 -21.12 8.78
#